data_76490537cb3a30d140fdf3456e9d6690
#
_entry.id   76490537cb3a30d140fdf3456e9d6690
#
_cell.length_a   1.000
_cell.length_b   1.000
_cell.length_c   1.000
_cell.angle_alpha   90.00
_cell.angle_beta   90.00
_cell.angle_gamma   90.00
#
_symmetry.space_group_name_H-M   'P 1'
#
loop_
_entity.id
_entity.type
_entity.pdbx_description
1 polymer ?
#
loop_
_entity_poly.entity_id
_entity_poly.type
_entity_poly.pdbx_seq_one_letter_code
_entity_poly.pdbx_strand_id
1 'polypeptide(L)'
;MLFLVYLEDVADNMRIREPLLKEHMAHIGRHIGAIRLAGPFMRENGSAPAGGMLLVEAESKQQVIDIIAADPYNKAGLWPHVRIHAFKDLVNNWRQPG
;
A
#
# COMPACT_ATOMS: atom_id res chain seq x y z
N MET A 1 10.15 -1.01 13.31
CA MET A 1 10.73 -0.20 12.23
C MET A 1 9.67 0.08 11.17
N LEU A 2 9.62 1.33 10.73
CA LEU A 2 8.69 1.71 9.66
C LEU A 2 9.30 1.46 8.29
N PHE A 3 8.46 1.05 7.37
CA PHE A 3 8.83 0.91 5.96
C PHE A 3 7.81 1.65 5.11
N LEU A 4 8.30 2.40 4.14
CA LEU A 4 7.46 3.03 3.13
C LEU A 4 7.42 2.12 1.91
N VAL A 5 6.19 1.81 1.47
CA VAL A 5 5.97 1.00 0.28
C VAL A 5 5.40 1.89 -0.81
N TYR A 6 6.03 1.89 -1.96
CA TYR A 6 5.59 2.61 -3.15
C TYR A 6 5.17 1.59 -4.20
N LEU A 7 3.97 1.74 -4.74
CA LEU A 7 3.38 0.80 -5.69
C LEU A 7 2.95 1.56 -6.93
N GLU A 8 3.35 1.09 -8.10
CA GLU A 8 2.93 1.66 -9.37
C GLU A 8 1.95 0.72 -10.06
N ASP A 9 0.79 1.24 -10.45
CA ASP A 9 -0.21 0.45 -11.16
C ASP A 9 0.16 0.28 -12.63
N VAL A 10 -0.27 -0.84 -13.21
CA VAL A 10 -0.31 -0.99 -14.67
C VAL A 10 -1.28 0.02 -15.27
N ALA A 11 -1.13 0.32 -16.55
CA ALA A 11 -1.95 1.34 -17.22
C ALA A 11 -3.44 1.04 -17.15
N ASP A 12 -3.82 -0.22 -17.37
CA ASP A 12 -5.23 -0.67 -17.36
C ASP A 12 -5.60 -1.20 -15.97
N ASN A 13 -5.39 -0.38 -14.96
CA ASN A 13 -5.46 -0.78 -13.56
C ASN A 13 -6.87 -1.08 -13.06
N MET A 14 -7.89 -0.38 -13.54
CA MET A 14 -9.24 -0.55 -13.02
C MET A 14 -9.82 -1.92 -13.37
N ARG A 15 -9.35 -2.53 -14.45
CA ARG A 15 -9.70 -3.90 -14.79
C ARG A 15 -9.34 -4.89 -13.68
N ILE A 16 -8.29 -4.57 -12.92
CA ILE A 16 -7.85 -5.38 -11.78
C ILE A 16 -8.48 -4.88 -10.48
N ARG A 17 -8.47 -3.55 -10.27
CA ARG A 17 -8.93 -2.95 -9.01
C ARG A 17 -10.41 -3.19 -8.73
N GLU A 18 -11.26 -2.99 -9.72
CA GLU A 18 -12.71 -3.08 -9.49
C GLU A 18 -13.14 -4.48 -9.04
N PRO A 19 -12.80 -5.57 -9.76
CA PRO A 19 -13.26 -6.89 -9.34
C PRO A 19 -12.60 -7.43 -8.07
N LEU A 20 -11.41 -6.92 -7.71
CA LEU A 20 -10.66 -7.45 -6.57
C LEU A 20 -10.65 -6.54 -5.34
N LEU A 21 -11.41 -5.44 -5.37
CA LEU A 21 -11.41 -4.48 -4.28
C LEU A 21 -11.76 -5.13 -2.94
N LYS A 22 -12.78 -5.95 -2.92
CA LYS A 22 -13.25 -6.59 -1.69
C LYS A 22 -12.16 -7.50 -1.09
N GLU A 23 -11.55 -8.32 -1.90
CA GLU A 23 -10.49 -9.25 -1.47
C GLU A 23 -9.25 -8.49 -1.02
N HIS A 24 -8.90 -7.42 -1.74
CA HIS A 24 -7.80 -6.55 -1.34
C HIS A 24 -8.05 -5.92 0.02
N MET A 25 -9.23 -5.36 0.25
CA MET A 25 -9.56 -4.74 1.53
C MET A 25 -9.58 -5.76 2.66
N ALA A 26 -10.00 -6.99 2.40
CA ALA A 26 -9.94 -8.06 3.40
C ALA A 26 -8.48 -8.39 3.76
N HIS A 27 -7.59 -8.39 2.78
CA HIS A 27 -6.16 -8.61 3.01
C HIS A 27 -5.56 -7.48 3.86
N ILE A 28 -5.87 -6.23 3.54
CA ILE A 28 -5.44 -5.08 4.35
C ILE A 28 -5.96 -5.21 5.78
N GLY A 29 -7.21 -5.61 5.94
CA GLY A 29 -7.81 -5.80 7.26
C GLY A 29 -7.08 -6.84 8.10
N ARG A 30 -6.60 -7.93 7.49
CA ARG A 30 -5.83 -8.96 8.20
C ARG A 30 -4.49 -8.43 8.72
N HIS A 31 -3.96 -7.38 8.14
CA HIS A 31 -2.68 -6.80 8.51
C HIS A 31 -2.81 -5.42 9.13
N ILE A 32 -4.01 -5.06 9.59
CA ILE A 32 -4.29 -3.70 10.06
C ILE A 32 -3.41 -3.30 11.26
N GLY A 33 -2.97 -4.27 12.06
CA GLY A 33 -2.09 -3.99 13.19
C GLY A 33 -0.70 -3.52 12.77
N ALA A 34 -0.28 -3.86 11.57
CA ALA A 34 1.03 -3.46 11.04
C ALA A 34 0.94 -2.26 10.11
N ILE A 35 -0.18 -2.07 9.44
CA ILE A 35 -0.34 -1.00 8.45
C ILE A 35 -0.76 0.29 9.16
N ARG A 36 0.14 1.27 9.18
CA ARG A 36 -0.08 2.57 9.84
C ARG A 36 -0.85 3.52 8.95
N LEU A 37 -0.64 3.43 7.65
CA LEU A 37 -1.24 4.32 6.67
C LEU A 37 -1.26 3.59 5.34
N ALA A 38 -2.34 3.71 4.60
CA ALA A 38 -2.43 3.13 3.27
C ALA A 38 -3.44 3.91 2.44
N GLY A 39 -3.16 4.06 1.17
CA GLY A 39 -4.08 4.68 0.25
C GLY A 39 -3.51 4.75 -1.15
N PRO A 40 -4.37 4.97 -2.14
CA PRO A 40 -3.92 5.09 -3.52
C PRO A 40 -3.33 6.48 -3.81
N PHE A 41 -2.36 6.52 -4.71
CA PHE A 41 -2.05 7.75 -5.41
C PHE A 41 -3.15 7.99 -6.43
N MET A 42 -3.55 9.24 -6.56
CA MET A 42 -4.55 9.61 -7.55
C MET A 42 -3.87 10.23 -8.76
N ARG A 43 -4.49 10.08 -9.93
CA ARG A 43 -4.07 10.83 -11.12
C ARG A 43 -4.15 12.32 -10.79
N GLU A 44 -3.40 13.15 -11.51
CA GLU A 44 -3.35 14.60 -11.23
C GLU A 44 -4.73 15.26 -11.21
N ASN A 45 -5.63 14.81 -12.07
CA ASN A 45 -7.01 15.33 -12.08
C ASN A 45 -7.89 14.75 -10.96
N GLY A 46 -7.34 13.86 -10.12
CA GLY A 46 -8.07 13.27 -9.02
C GLY A 46 -9.12 12.25 -9.39
N SER A 47 -9.20 11.84 -10.67
CA SER A 47 -10.30 11.03 -11.17
C SER A 47 -10.18 9.54 -10.86
N ALA A 48 -8.97 9.02 -10.69
CA ALA A 48 -8.76 7.58 -10.55
C ALA A 48 -7.40 7.30 -9.91
N PRO A 49 -7.24 6.11 -9.29
CA PRO A 49 -5.95 5.69 -8.74
C PRO A 49 -4.91 5.46 -9.84
N ALA A 50 -3.65 5.69 -9.51
CA ALA A 50 -2.50 5.43 -10.37
C ALA A 50 -1.44 4.55 -9.70
N GLY A 51 -1.61 4.27 -8.42
CA GLY A 51 -0.68 3.49 -7.63
C GLY A 51 -1.10 3.50 -6.19
N GLY A 52 -0.18 3.24 -5.29
CA GLY A 52 -0.48 3.25 -3.87
C GLY A 52 0.75 3.45 -3.01
N MET A 53 0.50 3.80 -1.76
CA MET A 53 1.54 3.95 -0.75
C MET A 53 1.06 3.32 0.55
N LEU A 54 1.99 2.66 1.25
CA LEU A 54 1.75 2.19 2.60
C LEU A 54 2.90 2.60 3.51
N LEU A 55 2.57 2.83 4.77
CA LEU A 55 3.54 2.85 5.86
C LEU A 55 3.25 1.63 6.72
N VAL A 56 4.25 0.77 6.86
CA VAL A 56 4.09 -0.53 7.54
C VAL A 56 5.09 -0.62 8.68
N GLU A 57 4.59 -0.96 9.86
CA GLU A 57 5.44 -1.26 11.01
C GLU A 57 5.77 -2.75 10.97
N ALA A 58 7.06 -3.09 10.92
CA ALA A 58 7.50 -4.49 10.86
C ALA A 58 8.90 -4.64 11.45
N GLU A 59 9.25 -5.87 11.79
CA GLU A 59 10.58 -6.17 12.31
C GLU A 59 11.62 -6.25 11.20
N SER A 60 11.19 -6.57 9.98
CA SER A 60 12.09 -6.74 8.85
C SER A 60 11.44 -6.34 7.55
N LYS A 61 12.26 -6.01 6.56
CA LYS A 61 11.79 -5.75 5.21
C LYS A 61 11.09 -6.98 4.62
N GLN A 62 11.56 -8.18 4.97
CA GLN A 62 10.97 -9.42 4.46
C GLN A 62 9.50 -9.56 4.87
N GLN A 63 9.15 -9.16 6.08
CA GLN A 63 7.74 -9.17 6.51
C GLN A 63 6.89 -8.28 5.62
N VAL A 64 7.42 -7.12 5.25
CA VAL A 64 6.70 -6.19 4.35
C VAL A 64 6.56 -6.78 2.96
N ILE A 65 7.63 -7.38 2.43
CA ILE A 65 7.62 -8.06 1.14
C ILE A 65 6.51 -9.14 1.13
N ASP A 66 6.42 -9.92 2.20
CA ASP A 66 5.46 -11.00 2.30
C ASP A 66 4.01 -10.49 2.31
N ILE A 67 3.77 -9.38 3.02
CA ILE A 67 2.44 -8.75 3.05
C ILE A 67 2.03 -8.31 1.64
N ILE A 68 2.92 -7.64 0.91
CA ILE A 68 2.63 -7.16 -0.43
C ILE A 68 2.46 -8.34 -1.39
N ALA A 69 3.33 -9.34 -1.30
CA ALA A 69 3.27 -10.52 -2.19
C ALA A 69 1.94 -11.26 -2.07
N ALA A 70 1.35 -11.28 -0.88
CA ALA A 70 0.10 -12.00 -0.62
C ALA A 70 -1.15 -11.19 -1.00
N ASP A 71 -1.01 -9.91 -1.33
CA ASP A 71 -2.15 -9.07 -1.70
C ASP A 71 -2.76 -9.56 -3.02
N PRO A 72 -4.09 -9.77 -3.08
CA PRO A 72 -4.75 -10.16 -4.34
C PRO A 72 -4.47 -9.22 -5.51
N TYR A 73 -4.31 -7.92 -5.27
CA TYR A 73 -3.92 -6.97 -6.32
C TYR A 73 -2.55 -7.32 -6.89
N ASN A 74 -1.59 -7.62 -6.02
CA ASN A 74 -0.26 -7.97 -6.48
C ASN A 74 -0.25 -9.28 -7.26
N LYS A 75 -0.99 -10.27 -6.77
CA LYS A 75 -1.10 -11.58 -7.44
C LYS A 75 -1.72 -11.46 -8.83
N ALA A 76 -2.59 -10.49 -9.03
CA ALA A 76 -3.23 -10.24 -10.32
C ALA A 76 -2.37 -9.38 -11.26
N GLY A 77 -1.18 -8.95 -10.82
CA GLY A 77 -0.26 -8.19 -11.65
C GLY A 77 -0.50 -6.70 -11.68
N LEU A 78 -1.20 -6.17 -10.68
CA LEU A 78 -1.47 -4.73 -10.62
C LEU A 78 -0.19 -3.91 -10.49
N TRP A 79 0.81 -4.43 -9.75
CA TRP A 79 2.00 -3.68 -9.37
C TRP A 79 3.28 -4.27 -9.94
N PRO A 80 3.63 -3.96 -11.19
CA PRO A 80 4.90 -4.43 -11.75
C PRO A 80 6.12 -3.81 -11.08
N HIS A 81 5.94 -2.65 -10.44
CA HIS A 81 7.01 -1.96 -9.74
C HIS A 81 6.63 -1.72 -8.29
N VAL A 82 7.37 -2.35 -7.38
CA VAL A 82 7.21 -2.21 -5.93
C VAL A 82 8.54 -1.75 -5.37
N ARG A 83 8.52 -0.68 -4.57
CA ARG A 83 9.69 -0.20 -3.85
C ARG A 83 9.40 -0.16 -2.37
N ILE A 84 10.33 -0.67 -1.59
CA ILE A 84 10.20 -0.74 -0.13
C ILE A 84 11.44 -0.10 0.49
N HIS A 85 11.23 0.92 1.31
CA HIS A 85 12.32 1.66 1.95
C HIS A 85 12.10 1.71 3.45
N ALA A 86 13.17 1.51 4.22
CA ALA A 86 13.14 1.84 5.64
C ALA A 86 12.87 3.34 5.77
N PHE A 87 11.98 3.71 6.66
CA PHE A 87 11.52 5.08 6.79
C PHE A 87 11.54 5.52 8.25
N LYS A 88 11.92 6.75 8.49
CA LYS A 88 11.94 7.32 9.83
C LYS A 88 11.10 8.58 9.86
N ASP A 89 10.07 8.59 10.69
CA ASP A 89 9.14 9.71 10.81
C ASP A 89 9.71 10.75 11.75
N LEU A 90 10.60 11.59 11.25
CA LEU A 90 11.23 12.64 12.06
C LEU A 90 10.27 13.75 12.42
N VAL A 91 9.29 14.00 11.59
CA VAL A 91 8.23 14.97 11.84
C VAL A 91 6.89 14.26 11.64
N ASN A 92 6.07 14.27 12.65
CA ASN A 92 4.74 13.69 12.57
C ASN A 92 3.80 14.50 13.47
N ASN A 93 3.14 15.50 12.87
CA ASN A 93 2.17 16.33 13.58
C ASN A 93 0.72 15.95 13.24
N TRP A 94 0.54 14.78 12.70
CA TRP A 94 -0.76 14.28 12.30
C TRP A 94 -1.65 13.96 13.47
N ARG A 95 -1.03 13.51 14.54
CA ARG A 95 -1.77 13.16 15.75
C ARG A 95 -2.27 14.43 16.41
N GLN A 96 -3.56 14.51 16.64
CA GLN A 96 -4.15 15.66 17.30
C GLN A 96 -3.87 15.64 18.78
N PRO A 97 -3.47 16.76 19.37
CA PRO A 97 -3.34 16.85 20.81
C PRO A 97 -4.73 16.81 21.45
N GLY A 98 -4.87 15.98 22.42
CA GLY A 98 -6.03 15.89 23.31
C GLY A 98 -7.40 15.92 22.72
#